data_bd23a0d5650ad25fc3f92c0a5522cda4
#
_entry.id   bd23a0d5650ad25fc3f92c0a5522cda4
#
_cell.length_a   1.000
_cell.length_b   1.000
_cell.length_c   1.000
_cell.angle_alpha   90.00
_cell.angle_beta   90.00
_cell.angle_gamma   90.00
#
_symmetry.space_group_name_H-M   'P 1'
#
loop_
_entity.id
_entity.type
_entity.pdbx_description
1 polymer ?
#
loop_
_entity_poly.entity_id
_entity_poly.type
_entity_poly.pdbx_seq_one_letter_code
_entity_poly.pdbx_strand_id
1 'polypeptide(L)'
;KGSGYTATHAPDVMRAADPWFVGVSLAYGPDGAVYVSDFSDTGECHHTRNTRKHTGRIYKITYGKPKSWQGDINKLSNPELLKLQSHRNDWFVRHARRILQERQADTSALVKTLKTGSSVPLRLRALWALRVTGHLEAETLAGLLKDSSEHLRAWAIQLLAEIQYPSETVLNEF
;
A
#
# COMPACT_ATOMS: atom_id res chain seq x y z
N LYS A 1 5.64 -6.78 -18.24
CA LYS A 1 6.72 -6.47 -19.18
C LYS A 1 6.69 -4.96 -19.40
N GLY A 2 7.83 -4.31 -19.32
CA GLY A 2 7.89 -2.85 -19.21
C GLY A 2 7.43 -2.39 -17.83
N SER A 3 6.64 -1.30 -17.75
CA SER A 3 6.09 -0.77 -16.51
C SER A 3 4.83 -1.50 -16.01
N GLY A 4 4.39 -2.54 -16.71
CA GLY A 4 3.20 -3.31 -16.38
C GLY A 4 3.52 -4.61 -15.65
N TYR A 5 2.46 -5.23 -15.12
CA TYR A 5 2.51 -6.54 -14.49
C TYR A 5 1.73 -7.55 -15.34
N THR A 6 2.27 -8.76 -15.45
CA THR A 6 1.55 -9.88 -16.04
C THR A 6 1.30 -10.90 -14.93
N ALA A 7 0.03 -11.17 -14.67
CA ALA A 7 -0.37 -12.18 -13.70
C ALA A 7 -0.56 -13.54 -14.39
N THR A 8 -0.12 -14.59 -13.75
CA THR A 8 -0.36 -15.97 -14.14
C THR A 8 -0.94 -16.74 -12.97
N HIS A 9 -1.74 -17.78 -13.26
CA HIS A 9 -2.24 -18.65 -12.22
C HIS A 9 -1.10 -19.50 -11.62
N ALA A 10 -1.05 -19.52 -10.30
CA ALA A 10 -0.28 -20.47 -9.50
C ALA A 10 -1.23 -21.54 -8.93
N PRO A 11 -0.72 -22.60 -8.28
CA PRO A 11 -1.58 -23.57 -7.57
C PRO A 11 -2.49 -22.89 -6.55
N ASP A 12 -3.71 -23.39 -6.41
CA ASP A 12 -4.69 -22.89 -5.44
C ASP A 12 -4.13 -22.92 -4.03
N VAL A 13 -4.17 -21.78 -3.33
CA VAL A 13 -3.75 -21.66 -1.93
C VAL A 13 -4.86 -22.09 -0.97
N MET A 14 -6.11 -21.94 -1.38
CA MET A 14 -7.29 -22.25 -0.58
C MET A 14 -8.38 -22.83 -1.47
N ARG A 15 -9.04 -23.90 -0.97
CA ARG A 15 -10.28 -24.42 -1.52
C ARG A 15 -11.35 -24.38 -0.43
N ALA A 16 -12.36 -23.57 -0.62
CA ALA A 16 -13.43 -23.40 0.37
C ALA A 16 -14.34 -24.65 0.48
N ALA A 17 -14.37 -25.52 -0.53
CA ALA A 17 -15.26 -26.69 -0.64
C ALA A 17 -16.75 -26.33 -0.40
N ASP A 18 -17.14 -25.12 -0.76
CA ASP A 18 -18.47 -24.57 -0.58
C ASP A 18 -18.88 -23.87 -1.89
N PRO A 19 -19.94 -24.37 -2.58
CA PRO A 19 -20.37 -23.77 -3.85
C PRO A 19 -20.92 -22.34 -3.69
N TRP A 20 -21.16 -21.90 -2.45
CA TRP A 20 -21.61 -20.53 -2.14
C TRP A 20 -20.46 -19.57 -1.86
N PHE A 21 -19.22 -20.06 -1.84
CA PHE A 21 -18.06 -19.19 -1.62
C PHE A 21 -17.85 -18.27 -2.82
N VAL A 22 -17.89 -16.97 -2.57
CA VAL A 22 -17.52 -15.91 -3.52
C VAL A 22 -16.50 -14.98 -2.85
N GLY A 23 -15.23 -15.19 -3.16
CA GLY A 23 -14.15 -14.32 -2.65
C GLY A 23 -14.21 -12.95 -3.30
N VAL A 24 -14.38 -11.90 -2.50
CA VAL A 24 -14.53 -10.52 -2.99
C VAL A 24 -13.27 -9.70 -2.80
N SER A 25 -12.66 -9.74 -1.62
CA SER A 25 -11.46 -8.96 -1.33
C SER A 25 -10.46 -9.70 -0.48
N LEU A 26 -9.21 -9.28 -0.62
CA LEU A 26 -8.07 -9.77 0.13
C LEU A 26 -7.48 -8.64 0.96
N ALA A 27 -7.23 -8.90 2.24
CA ALA A 27 -6.49 -8.01 3.11
C ALA A 27 -5.48 -8.80 3.93
N TYR A 28 -4.39 -8.17 4.34
CA TYR A 28 -3.45 -8.79 5.26
C TYR A 28 -3.39 -8.02 6.57
N GLY A 29 -3.09 -8.73 7.65
CA GLY A 29 -3.10 -8.22 9.01
C GLY A 29 -1.70 -8.01 9.60
N PRO A 30 -1.64 -7.47 10.83
CA PRO A 30 -0.37 -7.23 11.53
C PRO A 30 0.40 -8.52 11.85
N ASP A 31 -0.27 -9.64 11.91
CA ASP A 31 0.32 -10.97 12.13
C ASP A 31 0.81 -11.65 10.83
N GLY A 32 0.64 -10.98 9.68
CA GLY A 32 0.99 -11.53 8.37
C GLY A 32 -0.01 -12.51 7.80
N ALA A 33 -1.16 -12.73 8.45
CA ALA A 33 -2.25 -13.52 7.90
C ALA A 33 -2.94 -12.79 6.75
N VAL A 34 -3.51 -13.54 5.81
CA VAL A 34 -4.37 -13.04 4.74
C VAL A 34 -5.83 -13.27 5.13
N TYR A 35 -6.62 -12.23 5.04
CA TYR A 35 -8.05 -12.28 5.27
C TYR A 35 -8.77 -12.24 3.92
N VAL A 36 -9.74 -13.13 3.75
CA VAL A 36 -10.57 -13.23 2.54
C VAL A 36 -12.01 -13.00 2.93
N SER A 37 -12.65 -11.99 2.35
CA SER A 37 -14.09 -11.81 2.54
C SER A 37 -14.85 -12.72 1.58
N ASP A 38 -15.89 -13.36 2.10
CA ASP A 38 -16.80 -14.24 1.37
C ASP A 38 -18.19 -13.61 1.32
N PHE A 39 -18.66 -13.32 0.12
CA PHE A 39 -19.99 -12.76 -0.10
C PHE A 39 -21.10 -13.79 0.11
N SER A 40 -20.76 -15.08 -0.01
CA SER A 40 -21.70 -16.21 0.13
C SER A 40 -22.91 -16.10 -0.80
N ASP A 41 -22.66 -16.16 -2.09
CA ASP A 41 -23.68 -16.05 -3.13
C ASP A 41 -23.40 -17.04 -4.27
N THR A 42 -24.42 -17.42 -5.01
CA THR A 42 -24.32 -18.27 -6.22
C THR A 42 -24.61 -17.51 -7.50
N GLY A 43 -24.92 -16.22 -7.41
CA GLY A 43 -25.28 -15.37 -8.53
C GLY A 43 -24.30 -14.24 -8.77
N GLU A 44 -24.56 -13.45 -9.79
CA GLU A 44 -23.89 -12.17 -10.01
C GLU A 44 -24.30 -11.15 -8.94
N CYS A 45 -23.43 -10.19 -8.65
CA CYS A 45 -23.59 -9.22 -7.56
C CYS A 45 -24.91 -8.42 -7.58
N HIS A 46 -25.62 -8.39 -8.69
CA HIS A 46 -26.91 -7.72 -8.86
C HIS A 46 -28.12 -8.64 -8.66
N HIS A 47 -27.93 -9.92 -8.50
CA HIS A 47 -29.04 -10.84 -8.28
C HIS A 47 -29.54 -10.75 -6.83
N THR A 48 -30.87 -10.61 -6.70
CA THR A 48 -31.54 -10.62 -5.38
C THR A 48 -32.11 -11.99 -5.02
N ARG A 49 -32.07 -12.94 -5.97
CA ARG A 49 -32.58 -14.31 -5.79
C ARG A 49 -31.42 -15.23 -5.40
N ASN A 50 -31.71 -16.19 -4.52
CA ASN A 50 -30.75 -17.20 -4.03
C ASN A 50 -29.52 -16.61 -3.33
N THR A 51 -29.65 -15.46 -2.70
CA THR A 51 -28.57 -14.89 -1.86
C THR A 51 -28.70 -15.41 -0.42
N ARG A 52 -27.54 -15.70 0.19
CA ARG A 52 -27.46 -16.10 1.59
C ARG A 52 -26.82 -15.02 2.44
N LYS A 53 -27.38 -13.82 2.43
CA LYS A 53 -26.82 -12.60 3.02
C LYS A 53 -26.38 -12.71 4.49
N HIS A 54 -26.86 -13.74 5.21
CA HIS A 54 -26.51 -13.96 6.61
C HIS A 54 -25.42 -15.02 6.81
N THR A 55 -24.86 -15.59 5.73
CA THR A 55 -23.88 -16.67 5.81
C THR A 55 -22.51 -16.31 5.27
N GLY A 56 -22.30 -15.03 4.90
CA GLY A 56 -20.99 -14.50 4.52
C GLY A 56 -19.99 -14.68 5.66
N ARG A 57 -18.76 -14.96 5.30
CA ARG A 57 -17.66 -15.26 6.23
C ARG A 57 -16.44 -14.42 5.93
N ILE A 58 -15.59 -14.28 6.93
CA ILE A 58 -14.23 -13.77 6.75
C ILE A 58 -13.30 -14.93 7.10
N TYR A 59 -12.60 -15.44 6.10
CA TYR A 59 -11.58 -16.44 6.29
C TYR A 59 -10.26 -15.81 6.68
N LYS A 60 -9.54 -16.43 7.59
CA LYS A 60 -8.17 -16.07 7.94
C LYS A 60 -7.25 -17.21 7.52
N ILE A 61 -6.36 -16.92 6.56
CA ILE A 61 -5.36 -17.86 6.07
C ILE A 61 -4.04 -17.52 6.74
N THR A 62 -3.42 -18.49 7.41
CA THR A 62 -2.16 -18.32 8.12
C THR A 62 -1.11 -19.30 7.63
N TYR A 63 0.15 -18.90 7.65
CA TYR A 63 1.28 -19.80 7.48
C TYR A 63 1.91 -20.08 8.85
N GLY A 64 1.92 -21.36 9.26
CA GLY A 64 2.42 -21.76 10.56
C GLY A 64 1.57 -21.23 11.73
N LYS A 65 2.24 -20.80 12.79
CA LYS A 65 1.61 -20.22 13.99
C LYS A 65 2.04 -18.75 14.13
N PRO A 66 1.34 -17.81 13.47
CA PRO A 66 1.69 -16.40 13.56
C PRO A 66 1.47 -15.89 14.98
N LYS A 67 2.37 -15.02 15.42
CA LYS A 67 2.19 -14.31 16.71
C LYS A 67 1.11 -13.26 16.53
N SER A 68 0.08 -13.31 17.37
CA SER A 68 -0.92 -12.24 17.44
C SER A 68 -0.26 -10.93 17.89
N TRP A 69 -0.51 -9.86 17.16
CA TRP A 69 -0.10 -8.52 17.60
C TRP A 69 -1.19 -7.92 18.49
N GLN A 70 -0.81 -7.49 19.69
CA GLN A 70 -1.72 -6.96 20.71
C GLN A 70 -1.54 -5.44 20.92
N GLY A 71 -0.77 -4.78 20.09
CA GLY A 71 -0.49 -3.36 20.21
C GLY A 71 -1.61 -2.48 19.66
N ASP A 72 -1.50 -1.19 19.95
CA ASP A 72 -2.30 -0.13 19.34
C ASP A 72 -1.38 0.84 18.61
N ILE A 73 -1.40 0.80 17.28
CA ILE A 73 -0.53 1.63 16.45
C ILE A 73 -0.83 3.12 16.61
N ASN A 74 -2.06 3.48 17.02
CA ASN A 74 -2.43 4.88 17.26
C ASN A 74 -1.74 5.48 18.49
N LYS A 75 -1.22 4.65 19.39
CA LYS A 75 -0.47 5.12 20.58
C LYS A 75 1.00 5.37 20.32
N LEU A 76 1.51 4.99 19.15
CA LEU A 76 2.89 5.22 18.79
C LEU A 76 3.16 6.72 18.55
N SER A 77 4.34 7.17 18.95
CA SER A 77 4.84 8.51 18.65
C SER A 77 5.17 8.65 17.16
N ASN A 78 5.24 9.90 16.66
CA ASN A 78 5.61 10.15 15.26
C ASN A 78 6.99 9.55 14.88
N PRO A 79 8.04 9.63 15.70
CA PRO A 79 9.31 8.95 15.42
C PRO A 79 9.18 7.42 15.29
N GLU A 80 8.34 6.79 16.12
CA GLU A 80 8.08 5.35 16.01
C GLU A 80 7.30 4.99 14.73
N LEU A 81 6.30 5.81 14.36
CA LEU A 81 5.56 5.65 13.11
C LEU A 81 6.47 5.84 11.88
N LEU A 82 7.43 6.79 11.93
CA LEU A 82 8.43 6.97 10.87
C LEU A 82 9.32 5.72 10.72
N LYS A 83 9.75 5.09 11.81
CA LYS A 83 10.52 3.82 11.75
C LYS A 83 9.73 2.70 11.09
N LEU A 84 8.40 2.68 11.25
CA LEU A 84 7.56 1.68 10.62
C LEU A 84 7.52 1.78 9.08
N GLN A 85 7.98 2.88 8.46
CA GLN A 85 8.10 2.96 7.00
C GLN A 85 9.11 1.96 6.44
N SER A 86 10.01 1.43 7.27
CA SER A 86 10.96 0.36 6.91
C SER A 86 10.51 -1.04 7.36
N HIS A 87 9.32 -1.19 7.93
CA HIS A 87 8.85 -2.48 8.44
C HIS A 87 8.59 -3.47 7.29
N ARG A 88 8.95 -4.76 7.49
CA ARG A 88 8.79 -5.80 6.46
C ARG A 88 7.32 -6.12 6.13
N ASN A 89 6.43 -6.05 7.14
CA ASN A 89 4.99 -6.21 6.92
C ASN A 89 4.38 -4.86 6.58
N ASP A 90 3.88 -4.74 5.36
CA ASP A 90 3.35 -3.49 4.80
C ASP A 90 2.06 -3.02 5.49
N TRP A 91 1.38 -3.88 6.27
CA TRP A 91 0.27 -3.47 7.12
C TRP A 91 0.70 -2.33 8.06
N PHE A 92 1.84 -2.49 8.74
CA PHE A 92 2.38 -1.45 9.61
C PHE A 92 2.77 -0.19 8.84
N VAL A 93 3.41 -0.36 7.68
CA VAL A 93 3.83 0.76 6.82
C VAL A 93 2.64 1.63 6.43
N ARG A 94 1.58 0.99 5.92
CA ARG A 94 0.37 1.69 5.43
C ARG A 94 -0.39 2.37 6.56
N HIS A 95 -0.59 1.68 7.68
CA HIS A 95 -1.30 2.26 8.83
C HIS A 95 -0.50 3.39 9.48
N ALA A 96 0.81 3.22 9.65
CA ALA A 96 1.67 4.28 10.16
C ALA A 96 1.64 5.52 9.25
N ARG A 97 1.71 5.34 7.93
CA ARG A 97 1.62 6.45 6.97
C ARG A 97 0.29 7.19 7.06
N ARG A 98 -0.83 6.47 7.17
CA ARG A 98 -2.15 7.08 7.36
C ARG A 98 -2.19 7.92 8.63
N ILE A 99 -1.70 7.39 9.76
CA ILE A 99 -1.68 8.12 11.04
C ILE A 99 -0.77 9.35 10.96
N LEU A 100 0.40 9.25 10.32
CA LEU A 100 1.28 10.39 10.09
C LEU A 100 0.57 11.49 9.26
N GLN A 101 -0.20 11.11 8.24
CA GLN A 101 -1.01 12.02 7.44
C GLN A 101 -2.12 12.67 8.28
N GLU A 102 -2.89 11.89 9.05
CA GLU A 102 -3.97 12.38 9.91
C GLU A 102 -3.45 13.37 10.96
N ARG A 103 -2.22 13.17 11.45
CA ARG A 103 -1.54 14.05 12.40
C ARG A 103 -0.82 15.22 11.76
N GLN A 104 -0.75 15.28 10.45
CA GLN A 104 0.09 16.24 9.70
C GLN A 104 1.53 16.27 10.25
N ALA A 105 2.07 15.08 10.52
CA ALA A 105 3.35 14.92 11.16
C ALA A 105 4.51 15.38 10.25
N ASP A 106 5.54 15.96 10.83
CA ASP A 106 6.77 16.24 10.11
C ASP A 106 7.46 14.93 9.69
N THR A 107 7.56 14.72 8.40
CA THR A 107 8.22 13.55 7.78
C THR A 107 9.48 13.93 7.01
N SER A 108 9.97 15.15 7.12
CA SER A 108 11.13 15.68 6.39
C SER A 108 12.38 14.82 6.51
N ALA A 109 12.55 14.11 7.64
CA ALA A 109 13.63 13.15 7.85
C ALA A 109 13.64 12.01 6.81
N LEU A 110 12.50 11.71 6.17
CA LEU A 110 12.40 10.69 5.11
C LEU A 110 13.00 11.12 3.78
N VAL A 111 13.31 12.41 3.57
CA VAL A 111 14.00 12.89 2.37
C VAL A 111 15.33 12.18 2.17
N LYS A 112 16.09 11.95 3.24
CA LYS A 112 17.33 11.15 3.19
C LYS A 112 17.04 9.74 2.71
N THR A 113 16.01 9.09 3.25
CA THR A 113 15.63 7.72 2.84
C THR A 113 15.18 7.67 1.38
N LEU A 114 14.45 8.68 0.91
CA LEU A 114 14.07 8.80 -0.51
C LEU A 114 15.29 8.86 -1.42
N LYS A 115 16.29 9.66 -1.07
CA LYS A 115 17.50 9.88 -1.89
C LYS A 115 18.45 8.68 -1.85
N THR A 116 18.68 8.08 -0.68
CA THR A 116 19.78 7.14 -0.45
C THR A 116 19.36 5.79 0.17
N GLY A 117 18.07 5.51 0.23
CA GLY A 117 17.55 4.26 0.78
C GLY A 117 18.08 3.02 0.03
N SER A 118 18.34 1.94 0.76
CA SER A 118 18.99 0.72 0.26
C SER A 118 18.17 -0.09 -0.75
N SER A 119 16.89 0.21 -0.91
CA SER A 119 16.01 -0.50 -1.85
C SER A 119 14.94 0.42 -2.43
N VAL A 120 14.50 0.11 -3.64
CA VAL A 120 13.42 0.85 -4.31
C VAL A 120 12.13 0.86 -3.49
N PRO A 121 11.64 -0.26 -2.91
CA PRO A 121 10.45 -0.22 -2.07
C PRO A 121 10.57 0.73 -0.87
N LEU A 122 11.72 0.78 -0.21
CA LEU A 122 11.96 1.67 0.91
C LEU A 122 11.92 3.14 0.48
N ARG A 123 12.53 3.46 -0.66
CA ARG A 123 12.52 4.80 -1.25
C ARG A 123 11.12 5.23 -1.67
N LEU A 124 10.33 4.34 -2.27
CA LEU A 124 8.93 4.59 -2.62
C LEU A 124 8.05 4.84 -1.38
N ARG A 125 8.24 4.08 -0.31
CA ARG A 125 7.52 4.31 0.95
C ARG A 125 7.82 5.67 1.55
N ALA A 126 9.08 6.12 1.48
CA ALA A 126 9.47 7.47 1.88
C ALA A 126 8.82 8.54 1.00
N LEU A 127 8.82 8.35 -0.33
CA LEU A 127 8.17 9.23 -1.29
C LEU A 127 6.69 9.42 -0.96
N TRP A 128 5.97 8.32 -0.77
CA TRP A 128 4.53 8.37 -0.47
C TRP A 128 4.23 8.99 0.89
N ALA A 129 5.07 8.75 1.91
CA ALA A 129 4.89 9.37 3.22
C ALA A 129 5.10 10.89 3.15
N LEU A 130 6.17 11.35 2.49
CA LEU A 130 6.43 12.77 2.24
C LEU A 130 5.28 13.44 1.47
N ARG A 131 4.74 12.76 0.44
CA ARG A 131 3.63 13.28 -0.37
C ARG A 131 2.38 13.51 0.46
N VAL A 132 1.94 12.49 1.22
CA VAL A 132 0.67 12.58 1.95
C VAL A 132 0.71 13.49 3.17
N THR A 133 1.91 13.84 3.65
CA THR A 133 2.10 14.78 4.77
C THR A 133 2.49 16.18 4.32
N GLY A 134 2.60 16.44 3.01
CA GLY A 134 2.89 17.77 2.47
C GLY A 134 4.37 18.18 2.53
N HIS A 135 5.29 17.22 2.76
CA HIS A 135 6.74 17.51 2.88
C HIS A 135 7.53 17.10 1.62
N LEU A 136 6.86 16.91 0.50
CA LEU A 136 7.48 16.58 -0.78
C LEU A 136 7.52 17.80 -1.70
N GLU A 137 8.71 18.36 -1.86
CA GLU A 137 8.96 19.51 -2.72
C GLU A 137 9.00 19.14 -4.20
N ALA A 138 8.53 20.05 -5.07
CA ALA A 138 8.50 19.85 -6.53
C ALA A 138 9.91 19.62 -7.11
N GLU A 139 10.92 20.30 -6.60
CA GLU A 139 12.31 20.14 -7.00
C GLU A 139 12.84 18.74 -6.68
N THR A 140 12.40 18.15 -5.58
CA THR A 140 12.74 16.76 -5.25
C THR A 140 12.13 15.80 -6.27
N LEU A 141 10.88 16.03 -6.69
CA LEU A 141 10.23 15.24 -7.73
C LEU A 141 10.92 15.39 -9.08
N ALA A 142 11.27 16.62 -9.48
CA ALA A 142 12.00 16.89 -10.72
C ALA A 142 13.35 16.15 -10.74
N GLY A 143 14.07 16.13 -9.62
CA GLY A 143 15.30 15.36 -9.49
C GLY A 143 15.10 13.85 -9.66
N LEU A 144 13.94 13.31 -9.25
CA LEU A 144 13.61 11.88 -9.42
C LEU A 144 13.31 11.48 -10.87
N LEU A 145 13.04 12.40 -11.78
CA LEU A 145 12.87 12.09 -13.21
C LEU A 145 14.13 11.48 -13.84
N LYS A 146 15.29 11.76 -13.26
CA LYS A 146 16.60 11.21 -13.67
C LYS A 146 17.06 10.03 -12.80
N ASP A 147 16.21 9.51 -11.93
CA ASP A 147 16.56 8.39 -11.06
C ASP A 147 16.83 7.11 -11.86
N SER A 148 17.77 6.29 -11.40
CA SER A 148 18.08 5.00 -12.03
C SER A 148 16.89 4.02 -12.00
N SER A 149 16.02 4.12 -10.98
CA SER A 149 14.84 3.28 -10.84
C SER A 149 13.68 3.81 -11.70
N GLU A 150 13.21 3.00 -12.64
CA GLU A 150 12.00 3.29 -13.43
C GLU A 150 10.76 3.54 -12.57
N HIS A 151 10.65 2.85 -11.44
CA HIS A 151 9.52 3.03 -10.53
C HIS A 151 9.51 4.41 -9.86
N LEU A 152 10.68 4.91 -9.48
CA LEU A 152 10.78 6.27 -8.93
C LEU A 152 10.53 7.33 -10.00
N ARG A 153 11.04 7.15 -11.22
CA ARG A 153 10.71 8.02 -12.34
C ARG A 153 9.22 8.05 -12.64
N ALA A 154 8.58 6.87 -12.74
CA ALA A 154 7.14 6.78 -13.00
C ALA A 154 6.29 7.49 -11.93
N TRP A 155 6.61 7.29 -10.66
CA TRP A 155 5.94 8.01 -9.57
C TRP A 155 6.21 9.51 -9.57
N ALA A 156 7.43 9.93 -9.92
CA ALA A 156 7.74 11.35 -10.05
C ALA A 156 6.89 12.01 -11.14
N ILE A 157 6.78 11.38 -12.32
CA ILE A 157 5.92 11.86 -13.42
C ILE A 157 4.46 11.95 -12.95
N GLN A 158 3.93 10.90 -12.34
CA GLN A 158 2.55 10.90 -11.86
C GLN A 158 2.29 12.04 -10.87
N LEU A 159 3.15 12.20 -9.86
CA LEU A 159 2.97 13.21 -8.83
C LEU A 159 3.18 14.64 -9.35
N LEU A 160 4.08 14.84 -10.32
CA LEU A 160 4.24 16.13 -10.99
C LEU A 160 3.04 16.47 -11.87
N ALA A 161 2.46 15.49 -12.56
CA ALA A 161 1.26 15.68 -13.36
C ALA A 161 0.00 16.01 -12.51
N GLU A 162 0.00 15.70 -11.21
CA GLU A 162 -1.04 16.13 -10.28
C GLU A 162 -0.95 17.62 -9.91
N ILE A 163 0.18 18.27 -10.19
CA ILE A 163 0.39 19.70 -9.94
C ILE A 163 -0.31 20.45 -11.06
N GLN A 164 -1.30 21.29 -10.72
CA GLN A 164 -2.12 21.99 -11.69
C GLN A 164 -1.33 22.96 -12.60
N TYR A 165 -0.27 23.56 -12.05
CA TYR A 165 0.60 24.50 -12.77
C TYR A 165 2.07 24.19 -12.44
N PRO A 166 2.67 23.19 -13.10
CA PRO A 166 4.09 22.90 -12.92
C PRO A 166 4.95 24.07 -13.43
N SER A 167 6.09 24.30 -12.78
CA SER A 167 7.03 25.34 -13.24
C SER A 167 7.65 24.98 -14.59
N GLU A 168 8.14 25.98 -15.34
CA GLU A 168 8.84 25.75 -16.60
C GLU A 168 10.05 24.81 -16.43
N THR A 169 10.76 24.91 -15.31
CA THR A 169 11.87 24.00 -14.98
C THR A 169 11.39 22.55 -14.93
N VAL A 170 10.22 22.28 -14.35
CA VAL A 170 9.65 20.94 -14.30
C VAL A 170 9.22 20.49 -15.69
N LEU A 171 8.57 21.35 -16.48
CA LEU A 171 8.13 21.05 -17.84
C LEU A 171 9.30 20.72 -18.78
N ASN A 172 10.43 21.35 -18.61
CA ASN A 172 11.63 21.10 -19.42
C ASN A 172 12.34 19.78 -19.09
N GLU A 173 11.97 19.08 -18.00
CA GLU A 173 12.51 17.80 -17.62
C GLU A 173 11.66 16.60 -18.11
N PHE A 174 10.48 16.86 -18.68
CA PHE A 174 9.65 15.84 -19.37
C PHE A 174 10.12 15.62 -20.81
#